data_d5ce14ee3f79f3b0814a9e9bf4ef8bca
#
_entry.id   d5ce14ee3f79f3b0814a9e9bf4ef8bca
#
_cell.length_a   1.000
_cell.length_b   1.000
_cell.length_c   1.000
_cell.angle_alpha   90.00
_cell.angle_beta   90.00
_cell.angle_gamma   90.00
#
_symmetry.space_group_name_H-M   'P 1'
#
loop_
_entity.id
_entity.type
_entity.pdbx_description
1 polymer ?
#
loop_
_entity_poly.entity_id
_entity_poly.type
_entity_poly.pdbx_seq_one_letter_code
_entity_poly.pdbx_strand_id
1 'polypeptide(L)'
;MKLRQLGLDHWFEEHVHELCEPGQSVARVVAVDRDRLVVRAGDGEFYAELMGKFFYNAETAIKFPCVGDWVCLDHHDSEHFASIHTVLPRKNLLRRKTVGYDEEVQILAANIDVAFIVMSCAYDFHVNKLERFLVMIHEGHIEPVLLFTKTDLVSAEVLQMMIDDIQDAGIHITIMTLSNTTGDGLDTLRNFLQATKTYCLLGSSGVGKSTLMNQLMGEPFFDTQTVSDSGEGRHTTVRRHLIPLKQGAMLVDMPGMRELAVAEVNKGIEESFEDIIALELQCRFSNCSHNNEPGCAIVAAIEDDLLNIEHYDNYLKIKKESGHHKQLSFAEKRRKGKNASRLAPSKVRKKKMRLSEEDLEY
;
A
#
# COMPACT_ATOMS: atom_id res chain seq x y z
N MET A 1 13.56 -3.68 -22.79
CA MET A 1 14.24 -3.31 -21.52
C MET A 1 14.77 -4.58 -20.89
N LYS A 2 16.05 -4.65 -20.47
CA LYS A 2 16.58 -5.89 -19.88
C LYS A 2 15.94 -6.13 -18.50
N LEU A 3 15.72 -7.39 -18.09
CA LEU A 3 15.10 -7.73 -16.79
C LEU A 3 15.80 -7.08 -15.60
N ARG A 4 17.12 -6.97 -15.64
CA ARG A 4 17.90 -6.25 -14.61
C ARG A 4 17.52 -4.77 -14.50
N GLN A 5 17.13 -4.13 -15.58
CA GLN A 5 16.63 -2.74 -15.56
C GLN A 5 15.23 -2.65 -14.93
N LEU A 6 14.50 -3.76 -14.86
CA LEU A 6 13.23 -3.89 -14.15
C LEU A 6 13.42 -4.26 -12.67
N GLY A 7 14.66 -4.37 -12.17
CA GLY A 7 14.97 -4.71 -10.78
C GLY A 7 15.14 -6.20 -10.51
N LEU A 8 15.37 -7.03 -11.54
CA LEU A 8 15.78 -8.43 -11.34
C LEU A 8 17.23 -8.43 -10.87
N ASP A 9 17.45 -8.62 -9.59
CA ASP A 9 18.77 -8.74 -8.98
C ASP A 9 19.15 -10.20 -8.72
N HIS A 10 20.34 -10.40 -8.13
CA HIS A 10 20.91 -11.73 -7.86
C HIS A 10 19.96 -12.60 -6.99
N TRP A 11 19.30 -12.01 -6.01
CA TRP A 11 18.38 -12.72 -5.13
C TRP A 11 17.21 -13.32 -5.94
N PHE A 12 16.63 -12.58 -6.88
CA PHE A 12 15.59 -13.09 -7.77
C PHE A 12 16.15 -14.11 -8.78
N GLU A 13 17.38 -13.87 -9.32
CA GLU A 13 18.01 -14.79 -10.26
C GLU A 13 18.18 -16.19 -9.63
N GLU A 14 18.55 -16.29 -8.35
CA GLU A 14 18.62 -17.58 -7.63
C GLU A 14 17.25 -18.29 -7.59
N HIS A 15 16.19 -17.58 -7.24
CA HIS A 15 14.83 -18.14 -7.19
C HIS A 15 14.29 -18.50 -8.58
N VAL A 16 14.69 -17.78 -9.63
CA VAL A 16 14.38 -18.17 -11.01
C VAL A 16 14.97 -19.52 -11.35
N HIS A 17 16.24 -19.74 -11.01
CA HIS A 17 16.90 -21.03 -11.24
C HIS A 17 16.26 -22.21 -10.48
N GLU A 18 15.72 -21.92 -9.30
CA GLU A 18 15.09 -22.92 -8.45
C GLU A 18 13.65 -23.25 -8.85
N LEU A 19 12.86 -22.24 -9.25
CA LEU A 19 11.41 -22.34 -9.34
C LEU A 19 10.84 -22.28 -10.76
N CYS A 20 11.58 -21.72 -11.74
CA CYS A 20 11.12 -21.70 -13.12
C CYS A 20 11.58 -22.99 -13.85
N GLU A 21 10.65 -23.63 -14.54
CA GLU A 21 10.93 -24.82 -15.33
C GLU A 21 11.75 -24.46 -16.59
N PRO A 22 12.55 -25.41 -17.13
CA PRO A 22 13.28 -25.20 -18.38
C PRO A 22 12.32 -24.80 -19.52
N GLY A 23 12.64 -23.69 -20.19
CA GLY A 23 11.82 -23.13 -21.28
C GLY A 23 10.87 -22.02 -20.85
N GLN A 24 10.63 -21.84 -19.55
CA GLN A 24 9.85 -20.72 -19.06
C GLN A 24 10.63 -19.41 -19.10
N SER A 25 9.90 -18.32 -19.34
CA SER A 25 10.42 -16.96 -19.28
C SER A 25 10.08 -16.31 -17.94
N VAL A 26 10.86 -15.28 -17.60
CA VAL A 26 10.64 -14.46 -16.39
C VAL A 26 10.13 -13.09 -16.79
N ALA A 27 9.09 -12.62 -16.09
CA ALA A 27 8.54 -11.29 -16.29
C ALA A 27 8.19 -10.63 -14.96
N ARG A 28 8.09 -9.30 -14.98
CA ARG A 28 7.58 -8.52 -13.85
C ARG A 28 6.13 -8.12 -14.09
N VAL A 29 5.26 -8.29 -13.10
CA VAL A 29 3.88 -7.82 -13.16
C VAL A 29 3.88 -6.29 -13.06
N VAL A 30 3.46 -5.62 -14.14
CA VAL A 30 3.44 -4.15 -14.23
C VAL A 30 2.06 -3.56 -14.03
N ALA A 31 0.99 -4.35 -14.26
CA ALA A 31 -0.36 -3.91 -13.91
C ALA A 31 -1.29 -5.10 -13.64
N VAL A 32 -2.35 -4.83 -12.87
CA VAL A 32 -3.41 -5.80 -12.59
C VAL A 32 -4.74 -5.17 -12.97
N ASP A 33 -5.41 -5.74 -13.95
CA ASP A 33 -6.77 -5.43 -14.34
C ASP A 33 -7.76 -6.40 -13.66
N ARG A 34 -9.04 -6.18 -13.81
CA ARG A 34 -10.07 -7.03 -13.17
C ARG A 34 -9.91 -8.50 -13.51
N ASP A 35 -9.60 -8.80 -14.79
CA ASP A 35 -9.61 -10.15 -15.35
C ASP A 35 -8.27 -10.57 -15.94
N ARG A 36 -7.27 -9.65 -16.00
CA ARG A 36 -5.97 -9.89 -16.66
C ARG A 36 -4.84 -9.21 -15.93
N LEU A 37 -3.66 -9.81 -16.07
CA LEU A 37 -2.40 -9.25 -15.65
C LEU A 37 -1.66 -8.68 -16.85
N VAL A 38 -0.95 -7.58 -16.67
CA VAL A 38 0.05 -7.13 -17.65
C VAL A 38 1.40 -7.39 -17.05
N VAL A 39 2.23 -8.09 -17.80
CA VAL A 39 3.58 -8.43 -17.43
C VAL A 39 4.57 -7.81 -18.42
N ARG A 40 5.76 -7.48 -17.95
CA ARG A 40 6.85 -6.96 -18.78
C ARG A 40 8.04 -7.90 -18.69
N ALA A 41 8.50 -8.38 -19.84
CA ALA A 41 9.73 -9.14 -20.01
C ALA A 41 10.74 -8.35 -20.86
N GLY A 42 11.85 -9.00 -21.20
CA GLY A 42 12.90 -8.35 -21.99
C GLY A 42 12.48 -7.86 -23.38
N ASP A 43 11.49 -8.49 -23.97
CA ASP A 43 10.95 -8.28 -25.32
C ASP A 43 9.73 -7.33 -25.36
N GLY A 44 9.14 -6.99 -24.22
CA GLY A 44 8.02 -6.05 -24.20
C GLY A 44 7.01 -6.30 -23.09
N GLU A 45 5.82 -5.73 -23.26
CA GLU A 45 4.65 -5.95 -22.41
C GLU A 45 3.64 -6.83 -23.13
N PHE A 46 3.02 -7.73 -22.38
CA PHE A 46 1.96 -8.59 -22.88
C PHE A 46 0.97 -8.95 -21.77
N TYR A 47 -0.19 -9.42 -22.17
CA TYR A 47 -1.19 -9.90 -21.23
C TYR A 47 -0.83 -11.29 -20.72
N ALA A 48 -1.18 -11.56 -19.45
CA ALA A 48 -0.99 -12.87 -18.85
C ALA A 48 -2.20 -13.27 -18.00
N GLU A 49 -2.46 -14.57 -17.96
CA GLU A 49 -3.49 -15.18 -17.11
C GLU A 49 -2.89 -16.23 -16.18
N LEU A 50 -3.58 -16.46 -15.08
CA LEU A 50 -3.18 -17.49 -14.13
C LEU A 50 -3.64 -18.85 -14.60
N MET A 51 -2.77 -19.85 -14.54
CA MET A 51 -3.18 -21.22 -14.74
C MET A 51 -4.19 -21.67 -13.69
N GLY A 52 -5.13 -22.56 -14.08
CA GLY A 52 -6.19 -23.06 -13.21
C GLY A 52 -5.71 -23.63 -11.88
N LYS A 53 -4.47 -24.20 -11.82
CA LYS A 53 -3.84 -24.71 -10.59
C LYS A 53 -3.70 -23.64 -9.50
N PHE A 54 -3.54 -22.35 -9.87
CA PHE A 54 -3.45 -21.25 -8.90
C PHE A 54 -4.72 -21.10 -8.06
N PHE A 55 -5.89 -21.26 -8.69
CA PHE A 55 -7.18 -21.13 -8.00
C PHE A 55 -7.45 -22.27 -7.03
N TYR A 56 -6.84 -23.46 -7.26
CA TYR A 56 -6.95 -24.59 -6.35
C TYR A 56 -5.97 -24.51 -5.18
N ASN A 57 -4.79 -23.97 -5.40
CA ASN A 57 -3.69 -23.91 -4.43
C ASN A 57 -3.65 -22.62 -3.63
N ALA A 58 -4.38 -21.58 -4.04
CA ALA A 58 -4.43 -20.29 -3.34
C ALA A 58 -5.41 -20.35 -2.17
N GLU A 59 -4.91 -20.69 -0.99
CA GLU A 59 -5.69 -20.67 0.26
C GLU A 59 -6.05 -19.23 0.71
N THR A 60 -5.25 -18.23 0.30
CA THR A 60 -5.43 -16.83 0.66
C THR A 60 -5.18 -15.91 -0.54
N ALA A 61 -5.74 -14.69 -0.50
CA ALA A 61 -5.53 -13.66 -1.52
C ALA A 61 -4.04 -13.29 -1.69
N ILE A 62 -3.21 -13.53 -0.68
CA ILE A 62 -1.77 -13.25 -0.67
C ILE A 62 -1.00 -14.07 -1.72
N LYS A 63 -1.50 -15.24 -2.12
CA LYS A 63 -0.85 -16.10 -3.13
C LYS A 63 -1.07 -15.63 -4.57
N PHE A 64 -2.01 -14.72 -4.82
CA PHE A 64 -2.22 -14.18 -6.17
C PHE A 64 -1.15 -13.12 -6.51
N PRO A 65 -0.73 -13.04 -7.79
CA PRO A 65 0.21 -12.03 -8.22
C PRO A 65 -0.37 -10.62 -8.12
N CYS A 66 0.48 -9.67 -7.76
CA CYS A 66 0.18 -8.25 -7.68
C CYS A 66 1.24 -7.43 -8.43
N VAL A 67 1.01 -6.13 -8.57
CA VAL A 67 1.99 -5.22 -9.17
C VAL A 67 3.33 -5.30 -8.43
N GLY A 68 4.41 -5.43 -9.18
CA GLY A 68 5.78 -5.58 -8.67
C GLY A 68 6.27 -7.02 -8.51
N ASP A 69 5.39 -8.03 -8.59
CA ASP A 69 5.79 -9.42 -8.51
C ASP A 69 6.62 -9.87 -9.72
N TRP A 70 7.51 -10.81 -9.46
CA TRP A 70 8.20 -11.58 -10.50
C TRP A 70 7.50 -12.92 -10.69
N VAL A 71 7.34 -13.32 -11.95
CA VAL A 71 6.60 -14.53 -12.33
C VAL A 71 7.35 -15.35 -13.37
N CYS A 72 7.24 -16.69 -13.27
CA CYS A 72 7.62 -17.62 -14.34
C CYS A 72 6.40 -17.85 -15.21
N LEU A 73 6.56 -17.80 -16.52
CA LEU A 73 5.47 -17.90 -17.49
C LEU A 73 5.88 -18.61 -18.76
N ASP A 74 4.89 -19.17 -19.45
CA ASP A 74 4.99 -19.67 -20.81
C ASP A 74 4.37 -18.69 -21.80
N HIS A 75 5.11 -18.40 -22.86
CA HIS A 75 4.60 -17.60 -23.98
C HIS A 75 3.74 -18.48 -24.91
N HIS A 76 2.66 -17.93 -25.40
CA HIS A 76 1.86 -18.52 -26.46
C HIS A 76 2.16 -17.78 -27.78
N ASP A 77 2.75 -18.46 -28.74
CA ASP A 77 3.34 -17.91 -29.97
C ASP A 77 2.39 -17.11 -30.88
N SER A 78 1.09 -17.13 -30.62
CA SER A 78 0.11 -16.53 -31.54
C SER A 78 -0.54 -15.23 -31.08
N GLU A 79 -0.39 -14.75 -29.82
CA GLU A 79 -1.32 -13.75 -29.29
C GLU A 79 -0.72 -12.77 -28.26
N HIS A 80 0.49 -12.35 -28.22
CA HIS A 80 0.98 -11.45 -27.15
C HIS A 80 0.41 -11.78 -25.76
N PHE A 81 0.30 -13.08 -25.48
CA PHE A 81 -0.37 -13.67 -24.33
C PHE A 81 0.50 -14.71 -23.66
N ALA A 82 0.45 -14.81 -22.34
CA ALA A 82 1.22 -15.77 -21.56
C ALA A 82 0.41 -16.41 -20.43
N SER A 83 0.84 -17.58 -20.00
CA SER A 83 0.31 -18.27 -18.83
C SER A 83 1.29 -18.19 -17.67
N ILE A 84 0.86 -17.67 -16.53
CA ILE A 84 1.66 -17.60 -15.31
C ILE A 84 1.61 -18.96 -14.59
N HIS A 85 2.77 -19.54 -14.36
CA HIS A 85 2.96 -20.83 -13.68
C HIS A 85 3.32 -20.66 -12.21
N THR A 86 4.16 -19.69 -11.90
CA THR A 86 4.70 -19.49 -10.55
C THR A 86 4.90 -18.02 -10.26
N VAL A 87 4.57 -17.60 -9.04
CA VAL A 87 4.98 -16.30 -8.49
C VAL A 87 6.24 -16.55 -7.68
N LEU A 88 7.31 -15.82 -7.98
CA LEU A 88 8.56 -15.91 -7.22
C LEU A 88 8.36 -15.40 -5.79
N PRO A 89 9.19 -15.82 -4.83
CA PRO A 89 9.19 -15.26 -3.49
C PRO A 89 9.29 -13.73 -3.52
N ARG A 90 8.61 -13.10 -2.58
CA ARG A 90 8.58 -11.64 -2.44
C ARG A 90 9.59 -11.21 -1.40
N LYS A 91 10.37 -10.17 -1.66
CA LYS A 91 11.21 -9.51 -0.65
C LYS A 91 10.35 -8.82 0.41
N ASN A 92 9.27 -8.21 -0.05
CA ASN A 92 8.32 -7.50 0.80
C ASN A 92 6.94 -7.37 0.14
N LEU A 93 5.94 -6.97 0.92
CA LEU A 93 4.56 -6.89 0.47
C LEU A 93 3.83 -5.73 1.16
N LEU A 94 3.40 -4.75 0.38
CA LEU A 94 2.55 -3.68 0.87
C LEU A 94 1.08 -4.12 0.83
N ARG A 95 0.40 -4.08 1.99
CA ARG A 95 -0.98 -4.53 2.15
C ARG A 95 -1.77 -3.58 3.08
N ARG A 96 -3.08 -3.55 2.92
CA ARG A 96 -3.98 -2.82 3.81
C ARG A 96 -5.24 -3.62 4.10
N LYS A 97 -5.99 -3.22 5.12
CA LYS A 97 -7.34 -3.71 5.37
C LYS A 97 -8.33 -3.09 4.37
N THR A 98 -9.28 -3.87 3.87
CA THR A 98 -10.40 -3.31 3.12
C THR A 98 -11.41 -2.69 4.08
N VAL A 99 -11.96 -1.54 3.71
CA VAL A 99 -13.04 -0.90 4.46
C VAL A 99 -14.37 -1.54 4.03
N GLY A 100 -15.09 -2.13 4.97
CA GLY A 100 -16.39 -2.75 4.69
C GLY A 100 -16.71 -3.97 5.56
N TYR A 101 -17.82 -4.65 5.28
CA TYR A 101 -18.34 -5.78 6.05
C TYR A 101 -17.49 -7.07 5.97
N ASP A 102 -16.69 -7.21 4.91
CA ASP A 102 -15.74 -8.31 4.76
C ASP A 102 -14.33 -7.76 5.03
N GLU A 103 -13.81 -8.12 6.19
CA GLU A 103 -12.46 -7.73 6.65
C GLU A 103 -11.37 -8.44 5.82
N GLU A 104 -11.27 -8.13 4.54
CA GLU A 104 -10.29 -8.71 3.64
C GLU A 104 -9.00 -7.87 3.60
N VAL A 105 -7.86 -8.56 3.61
CA VAL A 105 -6.57 -7.92 3.34
C VAL A 105 -6.45 -7.68 1.85
N GLN A 106 -6.30 -6.42 1.47
CA GLN A 106 -6.02 -6.02 0.10
C GLN A 106 -4.51 -5.90 -0.11
N ILE A 107 -3.97 -6.66 -1.05
CA ILE A 107 -2.60 -6.50 -1.51
C ILE A 107 -2.52 -5.26 -2.39
N LEU A 108 -1.55 -4.41 -2.11
CA LEU A 108 -1.32 -3.19 -2.87
C LEU A 108 -0.25 -3.36 -3.92
N ALA A 109 0.95 -3.76 -3.51
CA ALA A 109 2.08 -4.05 -4.38
C ALA A 109 3.13 -4.90 -3.65
N ALA A 110 4.06 -5.49 -4.40
CA ALA A 110 5.18 -6.27 -3.88
C ALA A 110 6.53 -5.73 -4.39
N ASN A 111 7.59 -6.10 -3.67
CA ASN A 111 8.96 -5.80 -4.06
C ASN A 111 9.22 -4.30 -4.23
N ILE A 112 8.76 -3.53 -3.24
CA ILE A 112 8.96 -2.09 -3.12
C ILE A 112 10.21 -1.83 -2.28
N ASP A 113 11.14 -1.02 -2.76
CA ASP A 113 12.33 -0.64 -1.98
C ASP A 113 12.02 0.51 -1.03
N VAL A 114 11.32 1.54 -1.51
CA VAL A 114 11.01 2.75 -0.74
C VAL A 114 9.56 3.17 -0.93
N ALA A 115 8.87 3.49 0.16
CA ALA A 115 7.54 4.05 0.15
C ALA A 115 7.58 5.55 0.52
N PHE A 116 7.25 6.41 -0.44
CA PHE A 116 7.08 7.83 -0.19
C PHE A 116 5.71 8.11 0.43
N ILE A 117 5.71 8.60 1.65
CA ILE A 117 4.51 9.11 2.32
C ILE A 117 4.35 10.58 1.89
N VAL A 118 3.40 10.86 1.02
CA VAL A 118 3.18 12.20 0.46
C VAL A 118 2.13 12.92 1.28
N MET A 119 2.52 14.00 1.93
CA MET A 119 1.66 14.85 2.75
C MET A 119 1.77 16.32 2.31
N SER A 120 0.65 17.04 2.29
CA SER A 120 0.64 18.47 1.99
C SER A 120 0.87 19.28 3.28
N CYS A 121 1.84 20.21 3.26
CA CYS A 121 2.05 21.15 4.37
C CYS A 121 0.83 22.04 4.63
N ALA A 122 0.00 22.31 3.60
CA ALA A 122 -1.07 23.28 3.71
C ALA A 122 -2.32 22.76 4.46
N TYR A 123 -2.62 21.43 4.41
CA TYR A 123 -3.91 20.93 4.96
C TYR A 123 -3.99 19.43 5.27
N ASP A 124 -2.94 18.65 5.05
CA ASP A 124 -3.03 17.18 5.16
C ASP A 124 -2.14 16.58 6.26
N PHE A 125 -1.23 17.38 6.79
CA PHE A 125 -0.27 16.92 7.79
C PHE A 125 -0.91 16.71 9.16
N HIS A 126 -0.74 15.50 9.69
CA HIS A 126 -1.03 15.09 11.06
C HIS A 126 -0.09 13.95 11.44
N VAL A 127 0.60 14.05 12.58
CA VAL A 127 1.53 13.03 13.08
C VAL A 127 0.83 11.67 13.18
N ASN A 128 -0.35 11.58 13.78
CA ASN A 128 -1.12 10.32 13.90
C ASN A 128 -1.39 9.65 12.54
N LYS A 129 -1.54 10.42 11.47
CA LYS A 129 -1.72 9.88 10.12
C LYS A 129 -0.41 9.37 9.54
N LEU A 130 0.69 10.07 9.79
CA LEU A 130 2.03 9.63 9.43
C LEU A 130 2.34 8.28 10.09
N GLU A 131 2.09 8.13 11.39
CA GLU A 131 2.28 6.89 12.13
C GLU A 131 1.52 5.70 11.54
N ARG A 132 0.27 5.91 11.11
CA ARG A 132 -0.52 4.86 10.44
C ARG A 132 0.11 4.40 9.12
N PHE A 133 0.69 5.31 8.35
CA PHE A 133 1.47 4.94 7.17
C PHE A 133 2.73 4.17 7.56
N LEU A 134 3.46 4.63 8.58
CA LEU A 134 4.67 3.97 9.05
C LEU A 134 4.40 2.54 9.48
N VAL A 135 3.38 2.30 10.29
CA VAL A 135 2.97 0.94 10.71
C VAL A 135 2.72 0.03 9.51
N MET A 136 2.03 0.52 8.47
CA MET A 136 1.75 -0.27 7.26
C MET A 136 3.02 -0.55 6.45
N ILE A 137 3.92 0.41 6.37
CA ILE A 137 5.17 0.34 5.60
C ILE A 137 6.18 -0.57 6.31
N HIS A 138 6.35 -0.42 7.63
CA HIS A 138 7.23 -1.25 8.45
C HIS A 138 6.74 -2.72 8.48
N GLU A 139 5.43 -2.96 8.60
CA GLU A 139 4.87 -4.31 8.48
C GLU A 139 5.22 -4.96 7.13
N GLY A 140 5.36 -4.15 6.08
CA GLY A 140 5.79 -4.57 4.76
C GLY A 140 7.30 -4.71 4.61
N HIS A 141 8.12 -4.36 5.62
CA HIS A 141 9.59 -4.30 5.54
C HIS A 141 10.07 -3.40 4.39
N ILE A 142 9.47 -2.21 4.26
CA ILE A 142 9.75 -1.22 3.23
C ILE A 142 10.35 0.01 3.89
N GLU A 143 11.30 0.68 3.25
CA GLU A 143 11.90 1.92 3.75
C GLU A 143 10.91 3.10 3.60
N PRO A 144 10.53 3.79 4.70
CA PRO A 144 9.67 4.97 4.63
C PRO A 144 10.48 6.24 4.36
N VAL A 145 9.93 7.11 3.51
CA VAL A 145 10.41 8.49 3.30
C VAL A 145 9.22 9.43 3.27
N LEU A 146 9.23 10.46 4.10
CA LEU A 146 8.20 11.50 4.07
C LEU A 146 8.51 12.53 2.99
N LEU A 147 7.54 12.80 2.12
CA LEU A 147 7.59 13.89 1.16
C LEU A 147 6.57 14.96 1.55
N PHE A 148 7.03 16.08 2.08
CA PHE A 148 6.23 17.27 2.23
C PHE A 148 6.06 17.97 0.89
N THR A 149 4.82 18.17 0.47
CA THR A 149 4.47 18.88 -0.77
C THR A 149 3.82 20.20 -0.48
N LYS A 150 3.71 21.05 -1.53
CA LYS A 150 3.10 22.40 -1.44
C LYS A 150 3.81 23.30 -0.43
N THR A 151 5.12 23.20 -0.33
CA THR A 151 5.93 24.02 0.56
C THR A 151 5.87 25.50 0.21
N ASP A 152 5.48 25.83 -1.02
CA ASP A 152 5.20 27.19 -1.49
C ASP A 152 3.98 27.84 -0.82
N LEU A 153 3.14 27.10 -0.11
CA LEU A 153 1.93 27.57 0.56
C LEU A 153 2.11 27.83 2.06
N VAL A 154 3.28 27.57 2.62
CA VAL A 154 3.59 27.77 4.05
C VAL A 154 4.91 28.51 4.22
N SER A 155 5.10 29.19 5.37
CA SER A 155 6.40 29.79 5.68
C SER A 155 7.43 28.75 6.14
N ALA A 156 8.71 29.11 6.12
CA ALA A 156 9.78 28.23 6.58
C ALA A 156 9.64 27.87 8.07
N GLU A 157 9.12 28.79 8.88
CA GLU A 157 8.89 28.58 10.32
C GLU A 157 7.80 27.52 10.54
N VAL A 158 6.69 27.58 9.77
CA VAL A 158 5.60 26.59 9.86
C VAL A 158 6.10 25.23 9.41
N LEU A 159 6.89 25.16 8.34
CA LEU A 159 7.48 23.90 7.88
C LEU A 159 8.42 23.30 8.94
N GLN A 160 9.23 24.14 9.61
CA GLN A 160 10.12 23.69 10.68
C GLN A 160 9.32 23.16 11.87
N MET A 161 8.25 23.85 12.30
CA MET A 161 7.37 23.36 13.37
C MET A 161 6.79 21.98 13.06
N MET A 162 6.37 21.71 11.79
CA MET A 162 5.88 20.39 11.40
C MET A 162 6.96 19.32 11.49
N ILE A 163 8.22 19.66 11.19
CA ILE A 163 9.36 18.74 11.31
C ILE A 163 9.67 18.46 12.80
N ASP A 164 9.60 19.51 13.62
CA ASP A 164 9.80 19.39 15.07
C ASP A 164 8.71 18.50 15.70
N ASP A 165 7.43 18.67 15.34
CA ASP A 165 6.32 17.83 15.78
C ASP A 165 6.57 16.31 15.47
N ILE A 166 7.18 16.02 14.33
CA ILE A 166 7.54 14.64 13.96
C ILE A 166 8.66 14.10 14.86
N GLN A 167 9.67 14.92 15.12
CA GLN A 167 10.81 14.55 15.99
C GLN A 167 10.37 14.38 17.44
N ASP A 168 9.49 15.25 17.92
CA ASP A 168 8.92 15.21 19.28
C ASP A 168 8.02 13.97 19.49
N ALA A 169 7.45 13.42 18.40
CA ALA A 169 6.78 12.13 18.41
C ALA A 169 7.73 10.92 18.33
N GLY A 170 9.05 11.12 18.42
CA GLY A 170 10.03 10.03 18.34
C GLY A 170 10.22 9.43 16.95
N ILE A 171 9.70 10.06 15.88
CA ILE A 171 9.75 9.52 14.51
C ILE A 171 11.04 9.95 13.82
N HIS A 172 11.90 8.99 13.48
CA HIS A 172 13.21 9.21 12.86
C HIS A 172 13.24 8.62 11.44
N ILE A 173 12.70 9.34 10.46
CA ILE A 173 12.67 8.96 9.05
C ILE A 173 13.28 10.05 8.18
N THR A 174 13.65 9.70 6.95
CA THR A 174 14.08 10.69 5.95
C THR A 174 12.90 11.59 5.58
N ILE A 175 13.08 12.91 5.70
CA ILE A 175 12.10 13.92 5.32
C ILE A 175 12.65 14.71 4.13
N MET A 176 11.85 14.82 3.08
CA MET A 176 12.13 15.65 1.91
C MET A 176 10.99 16.64 1.70
N THR A 177 11.34 17.84 1.27
CA THR A 177 10.39 18.93 1.04
C THR A 177 10.40 19.34 -0.42
N LEU A 178 9.23 19.58 -1.00
CA LEU A 178 9.13 19.98 -2.40
C LEU A 178 7.87 20.82 -2.69
N SER A 179 7.95 21.59 -3.76
CA SER A 179 6.80 22.24 -4.39
C SER A 179 6.70 21.79 -5.85
N ASN A 180 5.55 21.22 -6.20
CA ASN A 180 5.23 20.91 -7.59
C ASN A 180 5.01 22.17 -8.45
N THR A 181 4.73 23.32 -7.84
CA THR A 181 4.45 24.59 -8.51
C THR A 181 5.73 25.33 -8.85
N THR A 182 6.62 25.49 -7.86
CA THR A 182 7.88 26.22 -8.05
C THR A 182 9.01 25.34 -8.61
N GLY A 183 8.91 24.04 -8.40
CA GLY A 183 9.97 23.07 -8.74
C GLY A 183 11.01 22.87 -7.64
N ASP A 184 10.90 23.60 -6.52
CA ASP A 184 11.82 23.46 -5.42
C ASP A 184 11.81 22.02 -4.86
N GLY A 185 12.97 21.47 -4.54
CA GLY A 185 13.13 20.12 -4.00
C GLY A 185 13.02 18.97 -5.03
N LEU A 186 12.51 19.23 -6.26
CA LEU A 186 12.32 18.16 -7.25
C LEU A 186 13.65 17.54 -7.71
N ASP A 187 14.70 18.32 -7.87
CA ASP A 187 16.02 17.79 -8.27
C ASP A 187 16.65 16.96 -7.16
N THR A 188 16.42 17.34 -5.89
CA THR A 188 16.83 16.52 -4.74
C THR A 188 16.13 15.17 -4.76
N LEU A 189 14.81 15.14 -5.02
CA LEU A 189 14.06 13.90 -5.17
C LEU A 189 14.52 13.07 -6.38
N ARG A 190 14.77 13.70 -7.55
CA ARG A 190 15.32 13.00 -8.74
C ARG A 190 16.65 12.33 -8.44
N ASN A 191 17.54 13.02 -7.71
CA ASN A 191 18.85 12.48 -7.31
C ASN A 191 18.74 11.36 -6.28
N PHE A 192 17.68 11.33 -5.46
CA PHE A 192 17.40 10.25 -4.51
C PHE A 192 16.96 8.96 -5.23
N LEU A 193 16.28 9.07 -6.37
CA LEU A 193 15.78 7.93 -7.11
C LEU A 193 16.93 7.18 -7.82
N GLN A 194 17.17 5.94 -7.40
CA GLN A 194 18.21 5.07 -7.94
C GLN A 194 17.65 4.15 -9.03
N ALA A 195 18.45 3.92 -10.06
CA ALA A 195 18.11 2.95 -11.11
C ALA A 195 17.87 1.55 -10.50
N THR A 196 16.96 0.78 -11.08
CA THR A 196 16.54 -0.57 -10.68
C THR A 196 15.73 -0.66 -9.38
N LYS A 197 15.69 0.40 -8.58
CA LYS A 197 14.88 0.47 -7.37
C LYS A 197 13.43 0.78 -7.68
N THR A 198 12.54 0.25 -6.84
CA THR A 198 11.09 0.42 -6.95
C THR A 198 10.57 1.29 -5.82
N TYR A 199 9.86 2.33 -6.20
CA TYR A 199 9.26 3.32 -5.30
C TYR A 199 7.75 3.28 -5.39
N CYS A 200 7.03 3.62 -4.33
CA CYS A 200 5.59 3.87 -4.39
C CYS A 200 5.22 5.20 -3.73
N LEU A 201 4.10 5.79 -4.14
CA LEU A 201 3.56 7.02 -3.56
C LEU A 201 2.29 6.70 -2.76
N LEU A 202 2.34 6.94 -1.46
CA LEU A 202 1.23 6.80 -0.53
C LEU A 202 0.78 8.18 -0.05
N GLY A 203 -0.49 8.37 0.23
CA GLY A 203 -1.01 9.67 0.71
C GLY A 203 -2.41 9.94 0.23
N SER A 204 -3.04 10.97 0.80
CA SER A 204 -4.42 11.37 0.53
C SER A 204 -4.63 11.89 -0.88
N SER A 205 -5.90 12.02 -1.25
CA SER A 205 -6.27 12.74 -2.48
C SER A 205 -5.89 14.22 -2.37
N GLY A 206 -5.44 14.80 -3.49
CA GLY A 206 -5.15 16.23 -3.54
C GLY A 206 -3.78 16.67 -3.00
N VAL A 207 -2.99 15.79 -2.35
CA VAL A 207 -1.66 16.15 -1.85
C VAL A 207 -0.61 16.35 -2.94
N GLY A 208 -0.92 16.12 -4.23
CA GLY A 208 -0.03 16.43 -5.34
C GLY A 208 0.69 15.21 -5.94
N LYS A 209 0.29 13.95 -5.62
CA LYS A 209 0.93 12.73 -6.15
C LYS A 209 0.93 12.66 -7.68
N SER A 210 -0.22 12.84 -8.33
CA SER A 210 -0.33 12.76 -9.80
C SER A 210 0.50 13.84 -10.49
N THR A 211 0.54 15.05 -9.94
CA THR A 211 1.38 16.13 -10.45
C THR A 211 2.87 15.77 -10.31
N LEU A 212 3.26 15.26 -9.15
CA LEU A 212 4.62 14.80 -8.90
C LEU A 212 5.03 13.69 -9.87
N MET A 213 4.16 12.70 -10.10
CA MET A 213 4.41 11.62 -11.06
C MET A 213 4.63 12.15 -12.47
N ASN A 214 3.79 13.06 -12.95
CA ASN A 214 3.97 13.71 -14.26
C ASN A 214 5.33 14.43 -14.37
N GLN A 215 5.75 15.12 -13.31
CA GLN A 215 7.06 15.80 -13.29
C GLN A 215 8.25 14.83 -13.29
N LEU A 216 8.13 13.70 -12.59
CA LEU A 216 9.16 12.66 -12.59
C LEU A 216 9.24 11.91 -13.91
N MET A 217 8.12 11.72 -14.60
CA MET A 217 8.06 11.13 -15.94
C MET A 217 8.53 12.09 -17.04
N GLY A 218 8.36 13.40 -16.80
CA GLY A 218 8.66 14.46 -17.74
C GLY A 218 7.64 14.59 -18.87
N GLU A 219 6.45 14.03 -18.69
CA GLU A 219 5.33 14.11 -19.62
C GLU A 219 3.98 13.98 -18.85
N PRO A 220 2.88 14.56 -19.36
CA PRO A 220 1.57 14.45 -18.75
C PRO A 220 0.96 13.05 -19.00
N PHE A 221 1.16 12.14 -18.09
CA PHE A 221 0.60 10.78 -18.12
C PHE A 221 -0.69 10.66 -17.30
N PHE A 222 -0.79 11.43 -16.23
CA PHE A 222 -1.96 11.45 -15.35
C PHE A 222 -2.75 12.72 -15.51
N ASP A 223 -4.09 12.61 -15.57
CA ASP A 223 -4.97 13.77 -15.50
C ASP A 223 -4.83 14.46 -14.13
N THR A 224 -4.32 15.68 -14.15
CA THR A 224 -4.23 16.53 -12.97
C THR A 224 -5.38 17.53 -12.99
N GLN A 225 -6.36 17.35 -12.11
CA GLN A 225 -7.38 18.38 -11.89
C GLN A 225 -6.98 19.28 -10.72
N THR A 226 -7.16 20.58 -10.88
CA THR A 226 -7.10 21.55 -9.78
C THR A 226 -8.08 21.11 -8.68
N VAL A 227 -7.59 21.02 -7.44
CA VAL A 227 -8.43 20.67 -6.29
C VAL A 227 -9.52 21.75 -6.17
N SER A 228 -10.78 21.36 -6.23
CA SER A 228 -11.89 22.24 -5.87
C SER A 228 -11.82 22.56 -4.37
N ASP A 229 -12.36 23.70 -3.96
CA ASP A 229 -12.38 24.17 -2.54
C ASP A 229 -12.94 23.12 -1.55
N SER A 230 -13.59 22.07 -2.03
CA SER A 230 -14.11 20.94 -1.24
C SER A 230 -13.11 19.80 -1.01
N GLY A 231 -11.88 19.84 -1.57
CA GLY A 231 -10.85 18.81 -1.39
C GLY A 231 -11.10 17.48 -2.12
N GLU A 232 -12.18 17.36 -2.89
CA GLU A 232 -12.53 16.13 -3.63
C GLU A 232 -12.03 16.16 -5.08
N GLY A 233 -10.89 15.54 -5.33
CA GLY A 233 -10.42 15.25 -6.70
C GLY A 233 -11.08 13.96 -7.24
N ARG A 234 -11.67 14.02 -8.42
CA ARG A 234 -12.19 12.87 -9.13
C ARG A 234 -11.02 12.11 -9.78
N HIS A 235 -10.66 10.93 -9.24
CA HIS A 235 -9.62 10.10 -9.82
C HIS A 235 -10.18 9.32 -11.01
N THR A 236 -9.54 9.47 -12.15
CA THR A 236 -9.84 8.69 -13.37
C THR A 236 -9.06 7.37 -13.41
N THR A 237 -8.01 7.21 -12.61
CA THR A 237 -7.13 6.03 -12.63
C THR A 237 -7.60 5.01 -11.60
N VAL A 238 -8.19 3.90 -12.07
CA VAL A 238 -8.64 2.77 -11.24
C VAL A 238 -7.57 1.67 -11.14
N ARG A 239 -6.50 1.77 -11.94
CA ARG A 239 -5.50 0.73 -12.17
C ARG A 239 -4.18 1.06 -11.48
N ARG A 240 -3.64 0.11 -10.71
CA ARG A 240 -2.26 0.18 -10.21
C ARG A 240 -1.31 -0.15 -11.33
N HIS A 241 -0.23 0.62 -11.46
CA HIS A 241 0.71 0.46 -12.56
C HIS A 241 2.15 0.70 -12.08
N LEU A 242 3.06 -0.19 -12.47
CA LEU A 242 4.50 -0.04 -12.31
C LEU A 242 5.07 0.68 -13.54
N ILE A 243 5.57 1.88 -13.36
CA ILE A 243 6.00 2.77 -14.43
C ILE A 243 7.52 2.93 -14.36
N PRO A 244 8.28 2.60 -15.41
CA PRO A 244 9.70 2.89 -15.48
C PRO A 244 9.93 4.39 -15.72
N LEU A 245 10.79 5.00 -14.90
CA LEU A 245 11.24 6.37 -15.07
C LEU A 245 12.46 6.45 -16.01
N LYS A 246 12.72 7.63 -16.60
CA LYS A 246 13.83 7.85 -17.54
C LYS A 246 15.21 7.52 -16.96
N GLN A 247 15.41 7.74 -15.66
CA GLN A 247 16.65 7.41 -14.94
C GLN A 247 16.78 5.93 -14.55
N GLY A 248 15.80 5.10 -14.90
CA GLY A 248 15.82 3.66 -14.66
C GLY A 248 15.25 3.21 -13.30
N ALA A 249 14.78 4.12 -12.46
CA ALA A 249 13.96 3.80 -11.30
C ALA A 249 12.54 3.38 -11.74
N MET A 250 11.82 2.68 -10.89
CA MET A 250 10.44 2.28 -11.13
C MET A 250 9.52 2.91 -10.09
N LEU A 251 8.35 3.37 -10.54
CA LEU A 251 7.36 4.00 -9.68
C LEU A 251 6.04 3.25 -9.77
N VAL A 252 5.47 2.89 -8.62
CA VAL A 252 4.14 2.28 -8.55
C VAL A 252 3.12 3.35 -8.18
N ASP A 253 2.14 3.55 -9.06
CA ASP A 253 0.97 4.38 -8.77
C ASP A 253 -0.03 3.61 -7.90
N MET A 254 -0.42 4.22 -6.78
CA MET A 254 -1.35 3.68 -5.79
C MET A 254 -2.65 4.50 -5.77
N PRO A 255 -3.56 4.34 -6.76
CA PRO A 255 -4.81 5.07 -6.76
C PRO A 255 -5.71 4.69 -5.59
N GLY A 256 -6.47 5.65 -5.07
CA GLY A 256 -7.56 5.37 -4.13
C GLY A 256 -7.15 5.11 -2.67
N MET A 257 -5.99 5.57 -2.21
CA MET A 257 -5.55 5.46 -0.81
C MET A 257 -6.19 6.53 0.08
N ARG A 258 -7.53 6.56 0.18
CA ARG A 258 -8.25 7.55 1.03
C ARG A 258 -8.27 7.15 2.50
N GLU A 259 -8.30 5.88 2.81
CA GLU A 259 -8.42 5.36 4.19
C GLU A 259 -7.33 4.35 4.48
N LEU A 260 -6.66 4.54 5.62
CA LEU A 260 -5.61 3.70 6.15
C LEU A 260 -6.21 2.79 7.22
N ALA A 261 -6.88 1.73 6.81
CA ALA A 261 -7.24 0.68 7.73
C ALA A 261 -6.07 -0.29 7.88
N VAL A 262 -5.57 -0.41 9.08
CA VAL A 262 -4.41 -1.22 9.42
C VAL A 262 -4.86 -2.67 9.63
N ALA A 263 -4.21 -3.64 8.96
CA ALA A 263 -4.53 -5.07 9.08
C ALA A 263 -3.35 -5.81 9.70
N GLU A 264 -3.57 -6.65 10.70
CA GLU A 264 -2.57 -7.57 11.31
C GLU A 264 -1.12 -7.07 11.21
N VAL A 265 -0.78 -6.02 11.98
CA VAL A 265 0.47 -5.26 11.83
C VAL A 265 1.31 -5.32 13.11
N ASN A 266 1.56 -6.51 13.63
CA ASN A 266 2.29 -6.65 14.88
C ASN A 266 3.71 -6.11 14.79
N LYS A 267 4.46 -6.48 13.74
CA LYS A 267 5.83 -5.98 13.52
C LYS A 267 5.85 -4.49 13.19
N GLY A 268 4.93 -4.04 12.37
CA GLY A 268 4.80 -2.62 12.03
C GLY A 268 4.52 -1.76 13.27
N ILE A 269 3.74 -2.25 14.23
CA ILE A 269 3.54 -1.59 15.52
C ILE A 269 4.83 -1.61 16.34
N GLU A 270 5.51 -2.76 16.42
CA GLU A 270 6.76 -2.89 17.17
C GLU A 270 7.84 -1.93 16.67
N GLU A 271 7.99 -1.78 15.35
CA GLU A 271 8.98 -0.89 14.75
C GLU A 271 8.57 0.60 14.82
N SER A 272 7.26 0.92 14.72
CA SER A 272 6.80 2.31 14.71
C SER A 272 6.62 2.93 16.09
N PHE A 273 6.53 2.11 17.15
CA PHE A 273 6.31 2.51 18.53
C PHE A 273 7.32 1.84 19.48
N GLU A 274 8.58 1.71 19.01
CA GLU A 274 9.66 1.08 19.78
C GLU A 274 9.88 1.76 21.13
N ASP A 275 9.76 3.07 21.19
CA ASP A 275 9.86 3.88 22.40
C ASP A 275 8.81 3.51 23.44
N ILE A 276 7.53 3.37 23.01
CA ILE A 276 6.42 2.97 23.90
C ILE A 276 6.65 1.54 24.39
N ILE A 277 7.02 0.62 23.50
CA ILE A 277 7.27 -0.78 23.86
C ILE A 277 8.45 -0.89 24.83
N ALA A 278 9.50 -0.10 24.64
CA ALA A 278 10.62 -0.05 25.57
C ALA A 278 10.20 0.45 26.97
N LEU A 279 9.24 1.39 27.05
CA LEU A 279 8.65 1.85 28.31
C LEU A 279 7.73 0.79 28.94
N GLU A 280 6.89 0.08 28.14
CA GLU A 280 6.04 -1.01 28.64
C GLU A 280 6.89 -2.07 29.40
N LEU A 281 8.08 -2.39 28.88
CA LEU A 281 9.01 -3.36 29.52
C LEU A 281 9.61 -2.88 30.85
N GLN A 282 9.58 -1.57 31.11
CA GLN A 282 10.12 -0.96 32.34
C GLN A 282 9.06 -0.85 33.45
N CYS A 283 7.80 -1.17 33.17
CA CYS A 283 6.76 -1.16 34.19
C CYS A 283 7.07 -2.14 35.34
N ARG A 284 6.71 -1.76 36.55
CA ARG A 284 6.91 -2.60 37.75
C ARG A 284 6.21 -3.96 37.65
N PHE A 285 5.06 -4.00 36.97
CA PHE A 285 4.25 -5.22 36.82
C PHE A 285 4.20 -5.63 35.35
N SER A 286 4.43 -6.91 35.08
CA SER A 286 4.41 -7.46 33.71
C SER A 286 3.01 -7.46 33.06
N ASN A 287 1.94 -7.28 33.86
CA ASN A 287 0.56 -7.16 33.40
C ASN A 287 0.00 -5.75 33.65
N CYS A 288 0.85 -4.73 33.63
CA CYS A 288 0.44 -3.35 33.79
C CYS A 288 -0.57 -2.97 32.72
N SER A 289 -1.68 -2.34 33.12
CA SER A 289 -2.71 -1.85 32.21
C SER A 289 -2.47 -0.37 31.81
N HIS A 290 -1.45 0.24 32.39
CA HIS A 290 -1.05 1.65 32.19
C HIS A 290 -2.14 2.67 32.58
N ASN A 291 -3.03 2.26 33.53
CA ASN A 291 -4.11 3.10 34.06
C ASN A 291 -3.80 3.53 35.52
N ASN A 292 -2.74 4.32 35.70
CA ASN A 292 -2.31 4.84 37.01
C ASN A 292 -1.85 3.77 38.04
N GLU A 293 -1.37 2.61 37.60
CA GLU A 293 -0.74 1.65 38.49
C GLU A 293 0.58 2.20 39.08
N PRO A 294 0.83 1.95 40.38
CA PRO A 294 2.10 2.39 41.01
C PRO A 294 3.32 1.79 40.34
N GLY A 295 4.21 2.64 39.82
CA GLY A 295 5.42 2.23 39.10
C GLY A 295 5.17 1.89 37.62
N CYS A 296 4.14 2.47 37.01
CA CYS A 296 3.92 2.45 35.56
C CYS A 296 4.90 3.40 34.87
N ALA A 297 5.77 2.88 34.00
CA ALA A 297 6.73 3.69 33.27
C ALA A 297 6.10 4.58 32.20
N ILE A 298 4.98 4.13 31.59
CA ILE A 298 4.21 4.92 30.63
C ILE A 298 3.61 6.17 31.29
N VAL A 299 2.93 6.01 32.42
CA VAL A 299 2.32 7.15 33.13
C VAL A 299 3.40 8.13 33.59
N ALA A 300 4.52 7.63 34.15
CA ALA A 300 5.64 8.48 34.55
C ALA A 300 6.24 9.25 33.36
N ALA A 301 6.43 8.59 32.22
CA ALA A 301 6.97 9.25 31.02
C ALA A 301 6.03 10.33 30.47
N ILE A 302 4.70 10.14 30.56
CA ILE A 302 3.71 11.16 30.16
C ILE A 302 3.72 12.33 31.16
N GLU A 303 3.79 12.06 32.48
CA GLU A 303 3.83 13.09 33.52
C GLU A 303 5.12 13.93 33.46
N ASP A 304 6.24 13.32 33.02
CA ASP A 304 7.54 13.98 32.86
C ASP A 304 7.76 14.61 31.47
N ASP A 305 6.70 14.69 30.62
CA ASP A 305 6.74 15.19 29.22
C ASP A 305 7.78 14.46 28.34
N LEU A 306 8.13 13.22 28.67
CA LEU A 306 9.05 12.37 27.89
C LEU A 306 8.31 11.53 26.82
N LEU A 307 7.02 11.32 26.98
CA LEU A 307 6.16 10.63 26.05
C LEU A 307 4.93 11.47 25.71
N ASN A 308 4.75 11.78 24.43
CA ASN A 308 3.59 12.54 23.98
C ASN A 308 2.31 11.69 24.14
N ILE A 309 1.30 12.24 24.80
CA ILE A 309 0.02 11.57 25.08
C ILE A 309 -0.74 11.23 23.78
N GLU A 310 -0.68 12.08 22.75
CA GLU A 310 -1.36 11.82 21.47
C GLU A 310 -0.72 10.66 20.72
N HIS A 311 0.63 10.55 20.78
CA HIS A 311 1.40 9.41 20.26
C HIS A 311 0.99 8.11 20.96
N TYR A 312 0.91 8.09 22.29
CA TYR A 312 0.46 6.94 23.07
C TYR A 312 -1.00 6.56 22.75
N ASP A 313 -1.91 7.54 22.68
CA ASP A 313 -3.31 7.30 22.32
C ASP A 313 -3.47 6.69 20.93
N ASN A 314 -2.65 7.13 19.96
CA ASN A 314 -2.66 6.56 18.61
C ASN A 314 -2.14 5.12 18.59
N TYR A 315 -1.07 4.83 19.33
CA TYR A 315 -0.60 3.45 19.56
C TYR A 315 -1.73 2.54 20.06
N LEU A 316 -2.47 2.95 21.10
CA LEU A 316 -3.57 2.17 21.64
C LEU A 316 -4.70 1.94 20.62
N LYS A 317 -5.02 2.95 19.81
CA LYS A 317 -6.02 2.85 18.74
C LYS A 317 -5.58 1.83 17.67
N ILE A 318 -4.35 1.93 17.18
CA ILE A 318 -3.80 1.04 16.16
C ILE A 318 -3.70 -0.40 16.69
N LYS A 319 -3.20 -0.59 17.93
CA LYS A 319 -3.11 -1.89 18.61
C LYS A 319 -4.48 -2.55 18.74
N LYS A 320 -5.51 -1.79 19.07
CA LYS A 320 -6.90 -2.27 19.15
C LYS A 320 -7.45 -2.65 17.77
N GLU A 321 -7.20 -1.86 16.75
CA GLU A 321 -7.63 -2.14 15.36
C GLU A 321 -6.98 -3.42 14.82
N SER A 322 -5.70 -3.67 15.12
CA SER A 322 -4.96 -4.86 14.67
C SER A 322 -5.42 -6.14 15.37
N GLY A 323 -5.81 -6.08 16.64
CA GLY A 323 -6.19 -7.25 17.48
C GLY A 323 -7.53 -7.91 17.11
N HIS A 324 -8.33 -7.34 16.22
CA HIS A 324 -9.66 -7.84 15.87
C HIS A 324 -9.69 -8.80 14.65
N HIS A 325 -8.53 -9.27 14.15
CA HIS A 325 -8.46 -10.07 12.94
C HIS A 325 -8.23 -11.56 13.15
N LYS A 326 -9.20 -12.38 12.68
CA LYS A 326 -8.99 -13.78 12.32
C LYS A 326 -9.06 -13.89 10.79
N GLN A 327 -7.93 -14.17 10.12
CA GLN A 327 -7.94 -14.47 8.69
C GLN A 327 -8.84 -15.70 8.45
N LEU A 328 -9.94 -15.50 7.73
CA LEU A 328 -10.75 -16.60 7.23
C LEU A 328 -10.08 -17.21 6.01
N SER A 329 -9.90 -18.53 5.98
CA SER A 329 -9.44 -19.24 4.80
C SER A 329 -10.41 -19.03 3.61
N PHE A 330 -9.91 -19.15 2.36
CA PHE A 330 -10.75 -19.04 1.16
C PHE A 330 -11.92 -20.04 1.19
N ALA A 331 -11.74 -21.21 1.81
CA ALA A 331 -12.80 -22.20 2.00
C ALA A 331 -13.90 -21.73 2.98
N GLU A 332 -13.53 -21.02 4.04
CA GLU A 332 -14.47 -20.44 5.01
C GLU A 332 -15.26 -19.27 4.41
N LYS A 333 -14.58 -18.43 3.59
CA LYS A 333 -15.22 -17.33 2.83
C LYS A 333 -16.25 -17.87 1.85
N ARG A 334 -15.90 -18.93 1.11
CA ARG A 334 -16.82 -19.60 0.19
C ARG A 334 -18.03 -20.24 0.90
N ARG A 335 -17.86 -20.72 2.14
CA ARG A 335 -18.96 -21.20 2.99
C ARG A 335 -19.84 -20.04 3.49
N LYS A 336 -19.23 -18.92 3.96
CA LYS A 336 -19.98 -17.72 4.36
C LYS A 336 -20.76 -17.10 3.21
N GLY A 337 -20.15 -16.97 2.01
CA GLY A 337 -20.80 -16.46 0.82
C GLY A 337 -21.98 -17.33 0.38
N LYS A 338 -21.87 -18.68 0.43
CA LYS A 338 -22.98 -19.60 0.15
C LYS A 338 -24.08 -19.52 1.21
N ASN A 339 -23.76 -19.27 2.47
CA ASN A 339 -24.76 -19.11 3.53
C ASN A 339 -25.43 -17.74 3.46
N ALA A 340 -24.72 -16.67 3.13
CA ALA A 340 -25.29 -15.34 2.91
C ALA A 340 -26.23 -15.31 1.68
N SER A 341 -25.88 -16.02 0.60
CA SER A 341 -26.78 -16.15 -0.57
C SER A 341 -28.01 -17.02 -0.31
N ARG A 342 -27.99 -17.91 0.70
CA ARG A 342 -29.16 -18.69 1.15
C ARG A 342 -30.07 -17.91 2.11
N LEU A 343 -29.53 -16.95 2.85
CA LEU A 343 -30.25 -16.12 3.82
C LEU A 343 -30.77 -14.80 3.25
N ALA A 344 -30.25 -14.34 2.11
CA ALA A 344 -30.78 -13.15 1.45
C ALA A 344 -32.12 -13.52 0.77
N PRO A 345 -33.26 -12.93 1.17
CA PRO A 345 -34.51 -13.11 0.42
C PRO A 345 -34.30 -12.56 -0.97
N SER A 346 -34.40 -13.42 -1.98
CA SER A 346 -34.07 -13.11 -3.35
C SER A 346 -34.93 -11.94 -3.87
N LYS A 347 -34.33 -10.74 -3.99
CA LYS A 347 -34.93 -9.59 -4.70
C LYS A 347 -35.32 -9.96 -6.15
N VAL A 348 -34.71 -11.00 -6.70
CA VAL A 348 -35.02 -11.55 -8.03
C VAL A 348 -36.34 -12.31 -8.04
N ARG A 349 -36.74 -12.97 -6.95
CA ARG A 349 -38.04 -13.67 -6.90
C ARG A 349 -39.22 -12.70 -6.79
N LYS A 350 -39.05 -11.54 -6.15
CA LYS A 350 -40.07 -10.50 -6.08
C LYS A 350 -40.33 -9.80 -7.41
N LYS A 351 -39.30 -9.70 -8.28
CA LYS A 351 -39.44 -9.11 -9.62
C LYS A 351 -40.12 -10.05 -10.60
N LYS A 352 -39.93 -11.39 -10.48
CA LYS A 352 -40.66 -12.39 -11.30
C LYS A 352 -42.12 -12.59 -10.87
N MET A 353 -42.45 -12.43 -9.57
CA MET A 353 -43.84 -12.47 -9.14
C MET A 353 -44.65 -11.21 -9.56
N ARG A 354 -44.03 -10.03 -9.61
CA ARG A 354 -44.67 -8.82 -10.09
C ARG A 354 -44.92 -8.82 -11.60
N LEU A 355 -44.06 -9.44 -12.41
CA LEU A 355 -44.25 -9.58 -13.86
C LEU A 355 -45.29 -10.65 -14.25
N SER A 356 -45.58 -11.61 -13.36
CA SER A 356 -46.64 -12.61 -13.59
C SER A 356 -48.03 -12.16 -13.12
N GLU A 357 -48.15 -11.08 -12.36
CA GLU A 357 -49.42 -10.47 -11.95
C GLU A 357 -49.89 -9.39 -12.95
N GLU A 358 -48.93 -8.75 -13.67
CA GLU A 358 -49.27 -7.77 -14.72
C GLU A 358 -49.69 -8.41 -16.07
N ASP A 359 -49.39 -9.69 -16.30
CA ASP A 359 -49.79 -10.45 -17.51
C ASP A 359 -51.18 -11.15 -17.40
N LEU A 360 -51.91 -10.92 -16.30
CA LEU A 360 -53.24 -11.51 -16.08
C LEU A 360 -54.40 -10.49 -16.13
N GLU A 361 -54.13 -9.23 -16.46
CA GLU A 361 -55.13 -8.19 -16.71
C GLU A 361 -55.07 -7.67 -18.16
N TYR A 362 -55.30 -8.56 -19.15
CA TYR A 362 -55.78 -8.18 -20.49
C TYR A 362 -56.48 -9.36 -21.12
#